data_0f76dae22b207eb1d815adbcefddfaa2
#
_entry.id   0f76dae22b207eb1d815adbcefddfaa2
#
_cell.length_a   1.000
_cell.length_b   1.000
_cell.length_c   1.000
_cell.angle_alpha   90.00
_cell.angle_beta   90.00
_cell.angle_gamma   90.00
#
_symmetry.space_group_name_H-M   'P 1'
#
loop_
_entity.id
_entity.type
_entity.pdbx_description
1 polymer ?
#
loop_
_entity_poly.entity_id
_entity_poly.type
_entity_poly.pdbx_seq_one_letter_code
_entity_poly.pdbx_strand_id
1 'polypeptide(L)'
;VCQNMHIDSFKFGATTAKFNPVTRNTSKFDFTFEVIPSSDKININLEYDVELFSEKNMYRMINHYIHIISEILFKAEANLKDIEMILPEEKKQIEKFSDNKTNYPKKTVCKLFEEQVAKHPDKKAVVFGDTFLTYAELNSKANKIARYLIQKGLKPKQVVAIMIDKSLEYMPAAIAILKCGATYTPIIEDLPDERAKYMIENA
;
A
#
# COMPACT_ATOMS: atom_id res chain seq x y z
N VAL A 1 28.42 -6.66 -17.49
CA VAL A 1 29.51 -7.13 -18.37
C VAL A 1 29.84 -8.55 -17.95
N CYS A 2 29.60 -9.54 -18.79
CA CYS A 2 30.04 -10.91 -18.55
C CYS A 2 31.49 -11.01 -19.02
N GLN A 3 32.40 -11.19 -18.09
CA GLN A 3 33.81 -11.47 -18.41
C GLN A 3 34.06 -12.96 -18.21
N ASN A 4 34.19 -13.71 -19.30
CA ASN A 4 34.56 -15.13 -19.29
C ASN A 4 36.06 -15.29 -19.07
N MET A 5 36.58 -14.82 -17.94
CA MET A 5 37.98 -15.07 -17.54
C MET A 5 38.00 -15.85 -16.24
N HIS A 6 37.95 -17.15 -16.33
CA HIS A 6 38.19 -18.05 -15.21
C HIS A 6 39.55 -18.71 -15.39
N ILE A 7 40.53 -18.24 -14.65
CA ILE A 7 41.83 -18.87 -14.55
C ILE A 7 42.02 -19.34 -13.11
N ASP A 8 41.64 -20.57 -12.82
CA ASP A 8 41.87 -21.20 -11.49
C ASP A 8 43.36 -21.44 -11.22
N SER A 9 44.06 -21.76 -12.25
CA SER A 9 45.51 -22.00 -12.19
C SER A 9 46.14 -21.91 -13.58
N PHE A 10 47.38 -21.52 -13.63
CA PHE A 10 48.17 -21.56 -14.86
C PHE A 10 49.53 -22.21 -14.61
N LYS A 11 50.03 -22.88 -15.63
CA LYS A 11 51.35 -23.52 -15.56
C LYS A 11 52.41 -22.60 -16.12
N PHE A 12 53.50 -22.42 -15.36
CA PHE A 12 54.72 -21.75 -15.77
C PHE A 12 55.85 -22.79 -15.76
N GLY A 13 56.13 -23.38 -16.90
CA GLY A 13 57.08 -24.51 -16.95
C GLY A 13 56.65 -25.66 -16.05
N ALA A 14 57.47 -26.04 -15.08
CA ALA A 14 57.20 -27.08 -14.08
C ALA A 14 56.36 -26.57 -12.87
N THR A 15 56.13 -25.26 -12.77
CA THR A 15 55.45 -24.66 -11.62
C THR A 15 53.97 -24.38 -11.96
N THR A 16 53.10 -24.73 -11.01
CA THR A 16 51.66 -24.37 -11.09
C THR A 16 51.42 -23.18 -10.18
N ALA A 17 50.94 -22.06 -10.78
CA ALA A 17 50.49 -20.89 -10.02
C ALA A 17 48.98 -20.97 -9.84
N LYS A 18 48.50 -20.67 -8.62
CA LYS A 18 47.10 -20.56 -8.29
C LYS A 18 46.75 -19.09 -8.09
N PHE A 19 45.59 -18.71 -8.56
CA PHE A 19 45.06 -17.40 -8.30
C PHE A 19 44.51 -17.33 -6.88
N ASN A 20 45.03 -16.41 -6.06
CA ASN A 20 44.47 -16.11 -4.74
C ASN A 20 43.84 -14.71 -4.78
N PRO A 21 42.51 -14.58 -4.64
CA PRO A 21 41.86 -13.27 -4.59
C PRO A 21 42.35 -12.47 -3.38
N VAL A 22 42.78 -11.25 -3.60
CA VAL A 22 43.12 -10.31 -2.52
C VAL A 22 41.88 -9.54 -2.13
N THR A 23 41.43 -9.71 -0.89
CA THR A 23 40.30 -8.93 -0.34
C THR A 23 40.77 -7.49 -0.15
N ARG A 24 40.06 -6.54 -0.76
CA ARG A 24 40.26 -5.10 -0.58
C ARG A 24 39.22 -4.60 0.40
N ASN A 25 39.58 -3.64 1.26
CA ASN A 25 38.67 -2.99 2.18
C ASN A 25 38.06 -1.71 1.57
N THR A 26 38.08 -1.57 0.25
CA THR A 26 37.54 -0.42 -0.48
C THR A 26 36.73 -0.91 -1.67
N SER A 27 35.53 -0.43 -1.81
CA SER A 27 34.68 -0.64 -2.99
C SER A 27 34.98 0.41 -4.04
N LYS A 28 35.01 0.03 -5.31
CA LYS A 28 35.19 0.96 -6.43
C LYS A 28 33.87 1.57 -6.88
N PHE A 29 32.77 0.87 -6.68
CA PHE A 29 31.42 1.25 -7.03
C PHE A 29 30.51 1.10 -5.80
N ASP A 30 29.34 1.66 -5.86
CA ASP A 30 28.33 1.52 -4.79
C ASP A 30 28.09 0.05 -4.44
N PHE A 31 27.93 -0.78 -5.48
CA PHE A 31 28.02 -2.24 -5.34
C PHE A 31 28.49 -2.90 -6.66
N THR A 32 29.11 -4.05 -6.55
CA THR A 32 29.51 -4.91 -7.67
C THR A 32 28.97 -6.32 -7.43
N PHE A 33 28.24 -6.82 -8.43
CA PHE A 33 27.69 -8.15 -8.41
C PHE A 33 28.48 -9.01 -9.41
N GLU A 34 29.22 -10.00 -8.89
CA GLU A 34 30.07 -10.85 -9.70
C GLU A 34 29.57 -12.29 -9.64
N VAL A 35 29.31 -12.88 -10.79
CA VAL A 35 28.89 -14.28 -10.93
C VAL A 35 30.01 -15.06 -11.58
N ILE A 36 30.58 -16.02 -10.86
CA ILE A 36 31.72 -16.80 -11.27
C ILE A 36 31.30 -18.27 -11.43
N PRO A 37 31.09 -18.76 -12.67
CA PRO A 37 30.80 -20.16 -12.88
C PRO A 37 32.04 -21.01 -12.63
N SER A 38 31.86 -22.16 -12.01
CA SER A 38 32.85 -23.21 -11.81
C SER A 38 32.33 -24.54 -12.41
N SER A 39 33.10 -25.59 -12.40
CA SER A 39 32.72 -26.88 -12.99
C SER A 39 31.43 -27.48 -12.39
N ASP A 40 31.16 -27.25 -11.11
CA ASP A 40 30.12 -27.90 -10.34
C ASP A 40 29.22 -26.90 -9.58
N LYS A 41 29.60 -25.62 -9.56
CA LYS A 41 28.88 -24.57 -8.83
C LYS A 41 29.04 -23.19 -9.45
N ILE A 42 28.16 -22.30 -9.04
CA ILE A 42 28.24 -20.88 -9.34
C ILE A 42 28.55 -20.14 -8.03
N ASN A 43 29.67 -19.40 -8.01
CA ASN A 43 29.98 -18.51 -6.92
C ASN A 43 29.43 -17.13 -7.21
N ILE A 44 28.82 -16.52 -6.23
CA ILE A 44 28.27 -15.17 -6.31
C ILE A 44 28.98 -14.32 -5.27
N ASN A 45 29.68 -13.29 -5.74
CA ASN A 45 30.34 -12.32 -4.89
C ASN A 45 29.60 -10.99 -4.98
N LEU A 46 29.34 -10.37 -3.85
CA LEU A 46 28.78 -9.03 -3.77
C LEU A 46 29.74 -8.15 -2.98
N GLU A 47 30.38 -7.22 -3.68
CA GLU A 47 31.17 -6.14 -3.09
C GLU A 47 30.29 -4.90 -3.01
N TYR A 48 30.28 -4.21 -1.87
CA TYR A 48 29.42 -3.03 -1.69
C TYR A 48 30.07 -2.00 -0.72
N ASP A 49 29.63 -0.75 -0.85
CA ASP A 49 30.03 0.33 0.04
C ASP A 49 29.21 0.24 1.34
N VAL A 50 29.88 0.02 2.46
CA VAL A 50 29.28 -0.12 3.79
C VAL A 50 28.73 1.20 4.35
N GLU A 51 29.11 2.35 3.77
CA GLU A 51 28.53 3.65 4.13
C GLU A 51 27.15 3.85 3.49
N LEU A 52 26.91 3.21 2.33
CA LEU A 52 25.65 3.31 1.61
C LEU A 52 24.68 2.16 1.93
N PHE A 53 25.20 0.96 2.15
CA PHE A 53 24.38 -0.24 2.29
C PHE A 53 24.70 -1.00 3.56
N SER A 54 23.65 -1.45 4.25
CA SER A 54 23.82 -2.36 5.37
C SER A 54 24.01 -3.80 4.88
N GLU A 55 24.84 -4.57 5.57
CA GLU A 55 25.06 -6.00 5.31
C GLU A 55 23.75 -6.77 5.20
N LYS A 56 22.79 -6.50 6.10
CA LYS A 56 21.45 -7.13 6.09
C LYS A 56 20.69 -6.90 4.77
N ASN A 57 20.78 -5.70 4.21
CA ASN A 57 20.10 -5.39 2.95
C ASN A 57 20.78 -6.08 1.77
N MET A 58 22.12 -6.13 1.78
CA MET A 58 22.86 -6.81 0.73
C MET A 58 22.64 -8.32 0.78
N TYR A 59 22.58 -8.92 1.97
CA TYR A 59 22.25 -10.32 2.14
C TYR A 59 20.85 -10.65 1.61
N ARG A 60 19.88 -9.76 1.86
CA ARG A 60 18.54 -9.91 1.32
C ARG A 60 18.51 -9.81 -0.21
N MET A 61 19.28 -8.90 -0.79
CA MET A 61 19.39 -8.77 -2.25
C MET A 61 19.96 -10.04 -2.91
N ILE A 62 20.98 -10.66 -2.32
CA ILE A 62 21.51 -11.94 -2.81
C ILE A 62 20.44 -13.03 -2.74
N ASN A 63 19.71 -13.12 -1.64
CA ASN A 63 18.67 -14.14 -1.48
C ASN A 63 17.52 -13.95 -2.49
N HIS A 64 17.12 -12.71 -2.80
CA HIS A 64 16.17 -12.42 -3.86
C HIS A 64 16.70 -12.88 -5.23
N TYR A 65 17.97 -12.60 -5.51
CA TYR A 65 18.59 -13.02 -6.77
C TYR A 65 18.60 -14.55 -6.92
N ILE A 66 19.02 -15.28 -5.89
CA ILE A 66 19.02 -16.74 -5.86
C ILE A 66 17.60 -17.28 -6.02
N HIS A 67 16.63 -16.66 -5.35
CA HIS A 67 15.22 -17.06 -5.44
C HIS A 67 14.69 -16.88 -6.85
N ILE A 68 14.93 -15.73 -7.49
CA ILE A 68 14.52 -15.47 -8.87
C ILE A 68 15.12 -16.49 -9.84
N ILE A 69 16.42 -16.78 -9.71
CA ILE A 69 17.08 -17.81 -10.52
C ILE A 69 16.40 -19.17 -10.33
N SER A 70 16.14 -19.55 -9.08
CA SER A 70 15.44 -20.79 -8.78
C SER A 70 14.06 -20.85 -9.40
N GLU A 71 13.27 -19.78 -9.27
CA GLU A 71 11.94 -19.68 -9.88
C GLU A 71 12.00 -19.81 -11.43
N ILE A 72 12.97 -19.17 -12.07
CA ILE A 72 13.17 -19.27 -13.54
C ILE A 72 13.53 -20.70 -13.95
N LEU A 73 14.42 -21.35 -13.20
CA LEU A 73 14.83 -22.74 -13.51
C LEU A 73 13.70 -23.74 -13.34
N PHE A 74 12.84 -23.55 -12.32
CA PHE A 74 11.69 -24.43 -12.09
C PHE A 74 10.47 -24.10 -12.98
N LYS A 75 10.39 -22.88 -13.50
CA LYS A 75 9.27 -22.37 -14.31
C LYS A 75 9.75 -21.79 -15.63
N ALA A 76 10.55 -22.55 -16.40
CA ALA A 76 11.21 -22.06 -17.62
C ALA A 76 10.26 -21.46 -18.67
N GLU A 77 9.00 -21.92 -18.70
CA GLU A 77 7.97 -21.43 -19.64
C GLU A 77 7.08 -20.31 -19.05
N ALA A 78 7.35 -19.85 -17.81
CA ALA A 78 6.56 -18.80 -17.18
C ALA A 78 6.87 -17.43 -17.78
N ASN A 79 5.85 -16.55 -17.82
CA ASN A 79 6.10 -15.15 -18.17
C ASN A 79 6.81 -14.45 -17.01
N LEU A 80 7.55 -13.37 -17.30
CA LEU A 80 8.26 -12.57 -16.28
C LEU A 80 7.33 -12.06 -15.17
N LYS A 81 6.09 -11.75 -15.48
CA LYS A 81 5.06 -11.30 -14.50
C LYS A 81 4.65 -12.38 -13.49
N ASP A 82 4.90 -13.65 -13.81
CA ASP A 82 4.50 -14.80 -12.99
C ASP A 82 5.65 -15.29 -12.08
N ILE A 83 6.82 -14.64 -12.17
CA ILE A 83 7.98 -14.93 -11.33
C ILE A 83 7.84 -14.16 -10.01
N GLU A 84 7.78 -14.89 -8.92
CA GLU A 84 7.72 -14.33 -7.57
C GLU A 84 9.11 -13.87 -7.13
N MET A 85 9.27 -12.58 -6.81
CA MET A 85 10.54 -12.03 -6.31
C MET A 85 10.61 -12.03 -4.78
N ILE A 86 9.45 -11.95 -4.12
CA ILE A 86 9.38 -11.84 -2.67
C ILE A 86 9.63 -13.21 -2.04
N LEU A 87 10.54 -13.25 -1.08
CA LEU A 87 10.83 -14.48 -0.34
C LEU A 87 9.63 -14.94 0.51
N PRO A 88 9.43 -16.24 0.70
CA PRO A 88 8.31 -16.77 1.50
C PRO A 88 8.24 -16.19 2.92
N GLU A 89 9.40 -15.91 3.55
CA GLU A 89 9.50 -15.31 4.88
C GLU A 89 9.02 -13.85 4.88
N GLU A 90 9.38 -13.11 3.84
CA GLU A 90 8.96 -11.71 3.68
C GLU A 90 7.45 -11.62 3.43
N LYS A 91 6.91 -12.54 2.63
CA LYS A 91 5.47 -12.64 2.40
C LYS A 91 4.70 -12.87 3.71
N LYS A 92 5.17 -13.81 4.53
CA LYS A 92 4.63 -14.03 5.88
C LYS A 92 4.73 -12.80 6.77
N GLN A 93 5.83 -12.04 6.65
CA GLN A 93 6.01 -10.81 7.42
C GLN A 93 5.04 -9.72 6.98
N ILE A 94 4.83 -9.55 5.67
CA ILE A 94 3.83 -8.61 5.11
C ILE A 94 2.43 -9.01 5.55
N GLU A 95 2.08 -10.29 5.47
CA GLU A 95 0.79 -10.81 5.95
C GLU A 95 0.58 -10.52 7.44
N LYS A 96 1.63 -10.70 8.26
CA LYS A 96 1.57 -10.38 9.70
C LYS A 96 1.37 -8.89 9.97
N PHE A 97 1.96 -7.99 9.16
CA PHE A 97 1.71 -6.55 9.27
C PHE A 97 0.27 -6.18 8.90
N SER A 98 -0.33 -6.94 7.99
CA SER A 98 -1.71 -6.74 7.54
C SER A 98 -2.74 -7.48 8.39
N ASP A 99 -2.32 -8.34 9.32
CA ASP A 99 -3.22 -9.13 10.18
C ASP A 99 -3.75 -8.29 11.34
N ASN A 100 -4.57 -7.30 10.98
CA ASN A 100 -5.30 -6.44 11.91
C ASN A 100 -6.74 -6.90 12.11
N LYS A 101 -6.96 -8.22 12.14
CA LYS A 101 -8.30 -8.79 12.33
C LYS A 101 -8.82 -8.45 13.72
N THR A 102 -9.76 -7.52 13.77
CA THR A 102 -10.52 -7.20 14.98
C THR A 102 -11.97 -7.60 14.78
N ASN A 103 -12.61 -8.05 15.86
CA ASN A 103 -14.04 -8.28 15.84
C ASN A 103 -14.77 -6.93 15.82
N TYR A 104 -15.37 -6.60 14.70
CA TYR A 104 -16.23 -5.42 14.56
C TYR A 104 -17.67 -5.83 14.23
N PRO A 105 -18.67 -5.03 14.62
CA PRO A 105 -20.06 -5.32 14.32
C PRO A 105 -20.30 -5.36 12.81
N LYS A 106 -20.88 -6.45 12.29
CA LYS A 106 -21.26 -6.55 10.88
C LYS A 106 -22.54 -5.74 10.60
N LYS A 107 -22.45 -4.43 10.77
CA LYS A 107 -23.53 -3.47 10.60
C LYS A 107 -23.07 -2.30 9.75
N THR A 108 -24.00 -1.66 9.06
CA THR A 108 -23.71 -0.41 8.34
C THR A 108 -23.47 0.73 9.32
N VAL A 109 -22.73 1.76 8.88
CA VAL A 109 -22.50 2.99 9.67
C VAL A 109 -23.83 3.63 10.10
N CYS A 110 -24.83 3.67 9.21
CA CYS A 110 -26.16 4.19 9.54
C CYS A 110 -26.83 3.42 10.68
N LYS A 111 -26.71 2.09 10.68
CA LYS A 111 -27.28 1.26 11.74
C LYS A 111 -26.57 1.48 13.07
N LEU A 112 -25.26 1.56 13.07
CA LEU A 112 -24.48 1.87 14.27
C LEU A 112 -24.81 3.27 14.81
N PHE A 113 -24.97 4.25 13.92
CA PHE A 113 -25.38 5.60 14.29
C PHE A 113 -26.79 5.62 14.94
N GLU A 114 -27.77 4.95 14.33
CA GLU A 114 -29.13 4.87 14.86
C GLU A 114 -29.19 4.18 16.23
N GLU A 115 -28.35 3.17 16.45
CA GLU A 115 -28.20 2.55 17.76
C GLU A 115 -27.65 3.53 18.82
N GLN A 116 -26.72 4.43 18.42
CA GLN A 116 -26.23 5.48 19.31
C GLN A 116 -27.28 6.55 19.56
N VAL A 117 -28.09 6.93 18.57
CA VAL A 117 -29.23 7.83 18.74
C VAL A 117 -30.22 7.28 19.76
N ALA A 118 -30.55 5.98 19.66
CA ALA A 118 -31.46 5.33 20.60
C ALA A 118 -30.93 5.28 22.06
N LYS A 119 -29.58 5.06 22.20
CA LYS A 119 -28.95 4.97 23.52
C LYS A 119 -28.71 6.32 24.18
N HIS A 120 -28.41 7.34 23.40
CA HIS A 120 -27.92 8.64 23.88
C HIS A 120 -28.51 9.83 23.12
N PRO A 121 -29.86 9.97 23.04
CA PRO A 121 -30.50 10.97 22.18
C PRO A 121 -30.07 12.40 22.48
N ASP A 122 -29.89 12.73 23.78
CA ASP A 122 -29.64 14.10 24.24
C ASP A 122 -28.14 14.45 24.31
N LYS A 123 -27.25 13.47 24.09
CA LYS A 123 -25.81 13.76 24.04
C LYS A 123 -25.44 14.58 22.80
N LYS A 124 -24.45 15.47 22.95
CA LYS A 124 -23.86 16.22 21.85
C LYS A 124 -23.21 15.23 20.85
N ALA A 125 -23.64 15.28 19.60
CA ALA A 125 -23.14 14.45 18.53
C ALA A 125 -22.20 15.20 17.59
N VAL A 126 -22.47 16.46 17.33
CA VAL A 126 -21.66 17.36 16.50
C VAL A 126 -21.50 18.68 17.22
N VAL A 127 -20.29 19.22 17.24
CA VAL A 127 -19.96 20.52 17.83
C VAL A 127 -19.23 21.36 16.79
N PHE A 128 -19.61 22.61 16.65
CA PHE A 128 -18.95 23.59 15.80
C PHE A 128 -18.98 24.96 16.50
N GLY A 129 -17.81 25.44 16.92
CA GLY A 129 -17.70 26.60 17.80
C GLY A 129 -18.49 26.39 19.08
N ASP A 130 -19.36 27.35 19.42
CA ASP A 130 -20.22 27.30 20.60
C ASP A 130 -21.56 26.61 20.35
N THR A 131 -21.80 26.17 19.13
CA THR A 131 -23.07 25.51 18.74
C THR A 131 -22.89 24.00 18.62
N PHE A 132 -23.96 23.26 18.82
CA PHE A 132 -23.94 21.81 18.72
C PHE A 132 -25.28 21.24 18.25
N LEU A 133 -25.25 19.99 17.82
CA LEU A 133 -26.43 19.14 17.61
C LEU A 133 -26.35 17.94 18.54
N THR A 134 -27.46 17.58 19.15
CA THR A 134 -27.61 16.29 19.83
C THR A 134 -27.76 15.16 18.82
N TYR A 135 -27.61 13.90 19.27
CA TYR A 135 -27.84 12.74 18.41
C TYR A 135 -29.26 12.72 17.83
N ALA A 136 -30.27 13.07 18.62
CA ALA A 136 -31.65 13.14 18.18
C ALA A 136 -31.85 14.22 17.10
N GLU A 137 -31.32 15.42 17.32
CA GLU A 137 -31.42 16.53 16.35
C GLU A 137 -30.69 16.21 15.04
N LEU A 138 -29.46 15.67 15.14
CA LEU A 138 -28.67 15.23 13.99
C LEU A 138 -29.44 14.19 13.17
N ASN A 139 -30.01 13.18 13.83
CA ASN A 139 -30.78 12.13 13.17
C ASN A 139 -32.06 12.70 12.52
N SER A 140 -32.76 13.61 13.19
CA SER A 140 -33.94 14.28 12.64
C SER A 140 -33.62 15.07 11.38
N LYS A 141 -32.56 15.89 11.41
CA LYS A 141 -32.08 16.65 10.23
C LYS A 141 -31.68 15.69 9.10
N ALA A 142 -30.87 14.67 9.39
CA ALA A 142 -30.44 13.69 8.39
C ALA A 142 -31.63 12.98 7.73
N ASN A 143 -32.65 12.59 8.51
CA ASN A 143 -33.86 11.95 7.97
C ASN A 143 -34.65 12.89 7.05
N LYS A 144 -34.76 14.19 7.35
CA LYS A 144 -35.44 15.17 6.50
C LYS A 144 -34.69 15.31 5.16
N ILE A 145 -33.36 15.45 5.21
CA ILE A 145 -32.53 15.56 4.01
C ILE A 145 -32.62 14.26 3.19
N ALA A 146 -32.55 13.11 3.81
CA ALA A 146 -32.64 11.83 3.12
C ALA A 146 -33.95 11.67 2.35
N ARG A 147 -35.10 12.02 2.98
CA ARG A 147 -36.40 11.98 2.32
C ARG A 147 -36.45 12.93 1.13
N TYR A 148 -35.89 14.14 1.28
CA TYR A 148 -35.84 15.10 0.17
C TYR A 148 -34.98 14.58 -0.99
N LEU A 149 -33.82 13.99 -0.72
CA LEU A 149 -32.96 13.42 -1.75
C LEU A 149 -33.67 12.27 -2.50
N ILE A 150 -34.35 11.39 -1.78
CA ILE A 150 -35.13 10.30 -2.40
C ILE A 150 -36.26 10.87 -3.27
N GLN A 151 -36.98 11.89 -2.81
CA GLN A 151 -38.00 12.56 -3.60
C GLN A 151 -37.47 13.23 -4.88
N LYS A 152 -36.20 13.69 -4.84
CA LYS A 152 -35.46 14.19 -6.00
C LYS A 152 -34.90 13.10 -6.92
N GLY A 153 -35.13 11.84 -6.61
CA GLY A 153 -34.79 10.71 -7.46
C GLY A 153 -33.42 10.04 -7.13
N LEU A 154 -32.80 10.38 -6.00
CA LEU A 154 -31.55 9.71 -5.57
C LEU A 154 -31.80 8.22 -5.36
N LYS A 155 -30.98 7.41 -6.01
CA LYS A 155 -31.01 5.94 -5.93
C LYS A 155 -29.81 5.40 -5.15
N PRO A 156 -29.92 4.22 -4.53
CA PRO A 156 -28.79 3.54 -3.91
C PRO A 156 -27.61 3.38 -4.87
N LYS A 157 -26.39 3.43 -4.33
CA LYS A 157 -25.11 3.33 -5.04
C LYS A 157 -24.75 4.53 -5.93
N GLN A 158 -25.58 5.54 -6.03
CA GLN A 158 -25.20 6.79 -6.70
C GLN A 158 -24.24 7.60 -5.81
N VAL A 159 -23.46 8.47 -6.45
CA VAL A 159 -22.52 9.37 -5.76
C VAL A 159 -23.16 10.76 -5.70
N VAL A 160 -23.08 11.40 -4.54
CA VAL A 160 -23.60 12.76 -4.29
C VAL A 160 -22.44 13.63 -3.83
N ALA A 161 -22.17 14.72 -4.53
CA ALA A 161 -21.19 15.71 -4.10
C ALA A 161 -21.72 16.51 -2.91
N ILE A 162 -20.91 16.67 -1.87
CA ILE A 162 -21.14 17.59 -0.75
C ILE A 162 -20.17 18.76 -0.89
N MET A 163 -20.70 19.93 -1.22
CA MET A 163 -19.96 21.18 -1.26
C MET A 163 -20.54 22.10 -0.18
N ILE A 164 -20.12 21.90 1.04
CA ILE A 164 -20.56 22.62 2.23
C ILE A 164 -19.34 22.91 3.09
N ASP A 165 -19.17 24.13 3.53
CA ASP A 165 -18.15 24.52 4.48
C ASP A 165 -18.28 23.76 5.80
N LYS A 166 -17.18 23.77 6.56
CA LYS A 166 -17.16 23.20 7.92
C LYS A 166 -18.23 23.89 8.76
N SER A 167 -19.31 23.17 9.02
CA SER A 167 -20.48 23.67 9.75
C SER A 167 -21.26 22.53 10.38
N LEU A 168 -22.26 22.85 11.17
CA LEU A 168 -23.18 21.84 11.73
C LEU A 168 -24.00 21.11 10.66
N GLU A 169 -24.09 21.62 9.43
CA GLU A 169 -24.91 21.04 8.35
C GLU A 169 -24.17 19.93 7.57
N TYR A 170 -22.83 19.86 7.67
CA TYR A 170 -22.06 18.87 6.94
C TYR A 170 -22.42 17.43 7.36
N MET A 171 -22.44 17.15 8.67
CA MET A 171 -22.73 15.80 9.18
C MET A 171 -24.17 15.35 8.91
N PRO A 172 -25.22 16.17 9.08
CA PRO A 172 -26.57 15.82 8.62
C PRO A 172 -26.65 15.44 7.14
N ALA A 173 -25.96 16.18 6.26
CA ALA A 173 -25.91 15.89 4.83
C ALA A 173 -25.23 14.55 4.53
N ALA A 174 -24.06 14.32 5.10
CA ALA A 174 -23.31 13.08 4.91
C ALA A 174 -24.09 11.84 5.39
N ILE A 175 -24.66 11.90 6.61
CA ILE A 175 -25.49 10.81 7.14
C ILE A 175 -26.75 10.60 6.30
N ALA A 176 -27.38 11.66 5.81
CA ALA A 176 -28.56 11.57 4.95
C ALA A 176 -28.27 10.79 3.66
N ILE A 177 -27.18 11.08 3.00
CA ILE A 177 -26.75 10.40 1.77
C ILE A 177 -26.50 8.91 2.06
N LEU A 178 -25.80 8.59 3.14
CA LEU A 178 -25.56 7.20 3.55
C LEU A 178 -26.87 6.47 3.89
N LYS A 179 -27.85 7.15 4.51
CA LYS A 179 -29.19 6.58 4.78
C LYS A 179 -29.96 6.26 3.50
N CYS A 180 -29.70 6.97 2.41
CA CYS A 180 -30.26 6.66 1.09
C CYS A 180 -29.58 5.45 0.42
N GLY A 181 -28.53 4.86 1.04
CA GLY A 181 -27.70 3.82 0.41
C GLY A 181 -26.80 4.35 -0.71
N ALA A 182 -26.59 5.65 -0.75
CA ALA A 182 -25.72 6.36 -1.69
C ALA A 182 -24.33 6.60 -1.06
N THR A 183 -23.39 7.04 -1.88
CA THR A 183 -22.04 7.43 -1.48
C THR A 183 -21.90 8.93 -1.59
N TYR A 184 -21.14 9.57 -0.71
CA TYR A 184 -20.85 10.99 -0.87
C TYR A 184 -19.38 11.20 -1.23
N THR A 185 -19.12 12.27 -2.01
CA THR A 185 -17.78 12.80 -2.29
C THR A 185 -17.70 14.23 -1.77
N PRO A 186 -16.76 14.53 -0.85
CA PRO A 186 -16.60 15.90 -0.37
C PRO A 186 -15.87 16.74 -1.43
N ILE A 187 -16.38 17.93 -1.67
CA ILE A 187 -15.76 18.94 -2.52
C ILE A 187 -15.52 20.18 -1.67
N ILE A 188 -14.31 20.70 -1.71
CA ILE A 188 -13.93 21.93 -0.99
C ILE A 188 -14.51 23.12 -1.76
N GLU A 189 -15.15 24.08 -1.05
CA GLU A 189 -15.84 25.22 -1.65
C GLU A 189 -14.92 26.15 -2.45
N ASP A 190 -13.65 26.30 -2.00
CA ASP A 190 -12.64 27.14 -2.65
C ASP A 190 -11.95 26.48 -3.88
N LEU A 191 -12.45 25.33 -4.35
CA LEU A 191 -11.89 24.71 -5.54
C LEU A 191 -12.29 25.48 -6.81
N PRO A 192 -11.37 25.65 -7.79
CA PRO A 192 -11.72 26.17 -9.10
C PRO A 192 -12.86 25.36 -9.74
N ASP A 193 -13.81 26.06 -10.36
CA ASP A 193 -15.02 25.46 -10.95
C ASP A 193 -14.72 24.29 -11.88
N GLU A 194 -13.70 24.40 -12.73
CA GLU A 194 -13.28 23.32 -13.64
C GLU A 194 -12.87 22.07 -12.90
N ARG A 195 -12.15 22.22 -11.76
CA ARG A 195 -11.72 21.09 -10.95
C ARG A 195 -12.88 20.45 -10.18
N ALA A 196 -13.77 21.27 -9.64
CA ALA A 196 -14.98 20.80 -8.98
C ALA A 196 -15.87 20.01 -9.97
N LYS A 197 -16.06 20.55 -11.18
CA LYS A 197 -16.78 19.88 -12.26
C LYS A 197 -16.16 18.54 -12.64
N TYR A 198 -14.84 18.52 -12.84
CA TYR A 198 -14.11 17.29 -13.12
C TYR A 198 -14.30 16.21 -12.03
N MET A 199 -14.25 16.61 -10.75
CA MET A 199 -14.47 15.67 -9.63
C MET A 199 -15.90 15.13 -9.62
N ILE A 200 -16.90 15.95 -9.94
CA ILE A 200 -18.31 15.52 -10.00
C ILE A 200 -18.55 14.56 -11.16
N GLU A 201 -17.98 14.84 -12.33
CA GLU A 201 -18.15 14.03 -13.54
C GLU A 201 -17.45 12.68 -13.46
N ASN A 202 -16.39 12.54 -12.62
CA ASN A 202 -15.60 11.31 -12.47
C ASN A 202 -15.90 10.55 -11.16
N ALA A 203 -16.83 10.97 -10.37
CA ALA A 203 -17.30 10.31 -9.16
C ALA A 203 -18.51 9.41 -9.45
#